data_f3351dce7700c68d89c29d8668656482
#
_entry.id   f3351dce7700c68d89c29d8668656482
#
_cell.length_a   1.000
_cell.length_b   1.000
_cell.length_c   1.000
_cell.angle_alpha   90.00
_cell.angle_beta   90.00
_cell.angle_gamma   90.00
#
_symmetry.space_group_name_H-M   'P 1'
#
loop_
_entity.id
_entity.type
_entity.pdbx_description
1 polymer ?
#
loop_
_entity_poly.entity_id
_entity_poly.type
_entity_poly.pdbx_seq_one_letter_code
_entity_poly.pdbx_strand_id
1 'polypeptide(L)'
;MDIVSKLAKQSETSRHLILNSIIQTPCFPSRLILNEGIDLYFKAENFQITGSFKIRGALSKIKKISKNTKLITASSGNHGIACSYAAKKTGHNLTVVLPEKVSKSKLEAIKGFGTKVILNPGDSGLAEKKARLLAQTGEFEYISPYNDYDIIAGQGTIGFELLEQLPNIDNVYISMGGGGLISGIGSVIKYHSPTTKIIGVSVQLILEHWPPVLN
;
A
#
# COMPACT_ATOMS: atom_id res chain seq x y z
N MET A 1 -5.69 -20.84 13.55
CA MET A 1 -6.04 -20.13 12.30
C MET A 1 -4.73 -19.77 11.62
N ASP A 2 -4.55 -20.20 10.38
CA ASP A 2 -3.35 -19.88 9.60
C ASP A 2 -3.31 -18.37 9.24
N ILE A 3 -2.15 -17.90 8.80
CA ILE A 3 -1.91 -16.48 8.52
C ILE A 3 -2.77 -15.97 7.36
N VAL A 4 -3.06 -16.81 6.37
CA VAL A 4 -3.89 -16.44 5.20
C VAL A 4 -5.31 -16.12 5.66
N SER A 5 -5.92 -17.02 6.42
CA SER A 5 -7.27 -16.85 6.98
C SER A 5 -7.35 -15.63 7.90
N LYS A 6 -6.31 -15.39 8.72
CA LYS A 6 -6.25 -14.22 9.60
C LYS A 6 -6.24 -12.91 8.80
N LEU A 7 -5.37 -12.81 7.80
CA LEU A 7 -5.25 -11.62 6.94
C LEU A 7 -6.50 -11.39 6.08
N ALA A 8 -7.12 -12.44 5.55
CA ALA A 8 -8.35 -12.33 4.78
C ALA A 8 -9.47 -11.71 5.62
N LYS A 9 -9.70 -12.21 6.85
CA LYS A 9 -10.70 -11.65 7.78
C LYS A 9 -10.38 -10.23 8.22
N GLN A 10 -9.11 -9.90 8.43
CA GLN A 10 -8.69 -8.54 8.74
C GLN A 10 -8.91 -7.61 7.54
N SER A 11 -8.71 -8.10 6.31
CA SER A 11 -9.00 -7.35 5.08
C SER A 11 -10.50 -7.08 4.91
N GLU A 12 -11.37 -8.01 5.29
CA GLU A 12 -12.81 -7.81 5.31
C GLU A 12 -13.21 -6.70 6.28
N THR A 13 -12.68 -6.72 7.50
CA THR A 13 -12.87 -5.65 8.49
C THR A 13 -12.38 -4.31 7.94
N SER A 14 -11.21 -4.30 7.30
CA SER A 14 -10.64 -3.09 6.69
C SER A 14 -11.50 -2.58 5.55
N ARG A 15 -12.10 -3.47 4.75
CA ARG A 15 -13.03 -3.11 3.67
C ARG A 15 -14.20 -2.29 4.19
N HIS A 16 -14.89 -2.75 5.22
CA HIS A 16 -15.98 -2.01 5.85
C HIS A 16 -15.52 -0.66 6.42
N LEU A 17 -14.33 -0.63 7.02
CA LEU A 17 -13.78 0.59 7.61
C LEU A 17 -13.49 1.69 6.59
N ILE A 18 -13.02 1.34 5.38
CA ILE A 18 -12.55 2.32 4.40
C ILE A 18 -13.50 2.54 3.22
N LEU A 19 -14.56 1.74 3.06
CA LEU A 19 -15.47 1.71 1.91
C LEU A 19 -15.90 3.11 1.44
N ASN A 20 -16.36 3.96 2.35
CA ASN A 20 -16.82 5.32 2.05
C ASN A 20 -15.67 6.33 1.88
N SER A 21 -14.44 5.88 1.85
CA SER A 21 -13.25 6.74 1.82
C SER A 21 -12.31 6.45 0.65
N ILE A 22 -12.67 5.48 -0.18
CA ILE A 22 -11.91 5.04 -1.37
C ILE A 22 -12.85 4.90 -2.56
N ILE A 23 -12.28 4.72 -3.74
CA ILE A 23 -13.00 4.36 -4.96
C ILE A 23 -12.90 2.85 -5.14
N GLN A 24 -14.02 2.18 -5.44
CA GLN A 24 -13.97 0.86 -6.05
C GLN A 24 -13.45 1.03 -7.47
N THR A 25 -12.16 0.71 -7.67
CA THR A 25 -11.51 0.98 -8.94
C THR A 25 -12.02 0.04 -10.04
N PRO A 26 -12.06 0.49 -11.29
CA PRO A 26 -12.52 -0.37 -12.37
C PRO A 26 -11.55 -1.54 -12.63
N CYS A 27 -12.12 -2.66 -13.05
CA CYS A 27 -11.41 -3.78 -13.63
C CYS A 27 -11.91 -3.91 -15.07
N PHE A 28 -11.05 -3.74 -16.06
CA PHE A 28 -11.45 -3.72 -17.47
C PHE A 28 -10.56 -4.63 -18.31
N PRO A 29 -11.12 -5.21 -19.40
CA PRO A 29 -10.37 -6.09 -20.28
C PRO A 29 -9.26 -5.33 -21.00
N SER A 30 -8.14 -6.01 -21.21
CA SER A 30 -7.08 -5.53 -22.08
C SER A 30 -7.55 -5.46 -23.54
N ARG A 31 -7.04 -4.46 -24.25
CA ARG A 31 -7.20 -4.41 -25.72
C ARG A 31 -6.08 -5.14 -26.47
N LEU A 32 -5.11 -5.70 -25.74
CA LEU A 32 -4.05 -6.51 -26.35
C LEU A 32 -4.65 -7.82 -26.84
N ILE A 33 -4.35 -8.15 -28.09
CA ILE A 33 -4.67 -9.46 -28.66
C ILE A 33 -3.64 -10.43 -28.08
N LEU A 34 -4.11 -11.31 -27.22
CA LEU A 34 -3.34 -12.43 -26.68
C LEU A 34 -3.66 -13.70 -27.46
N ASN A 35 -3.01 -14.80 -27.12
CA ASN A 35 -3.33 -16.11 -27.68
C ASN A 35 -4.80 -16.46 -27.40
N GLU A 36 -5.40 -17.28 -28.26
CA GLU A 36 -6.76 -17.78 -28.07
C GLU A 36 -6.94 -18.40 -26.69
N GLY A 37 -8.05 -18.08 -26.03
CA GLY A 37 -8.39 -18.58 -24.70
C GLY A 37 -7.75 -17.85 -23.54
N ILE A 38 -7.09 -16.70 -23.77
CA ILE A 38 -6.54 -15.85 -22.70
C ILE A 38 -7.29 -14.52 -22.63
N ASP A 39 -8.00 -14.30 -21.52
CA ASP A 39 -8.61 -13.03 -21.18
C ASP A 39 -7.73 -12.30 -20.13
N LEU A 40 -7.19 -11.14 -20.51
CA LEU A 40 -6.40 -10.30 -19.61
C LEU A 40 -7.21 -9.09 -19.14
N TYR A 41 -7.22 -8.87 -17.82
CA TYR A 41 -7.88 -7.73 -17.19
C TYR A 41 -6.88 -6.88 -16.41
N PHE A 42 -7.15 -5.57 -16.35
CA PHE A 42 -6.39 -4.63 -15.55
C PHE A 42 -7.24 -4.09 -14.40
N LYS A 43 -6.81 -4.33 -13.16
CA LYS A 43 -7.34 -3.65 -11.97
C LYS A 43 -6.64 -2.30 -11.81
N ALA A 44 -7.34 -1.23 -12.11
CA ALA A 44 -6.74 0.09 -12.34
C ALA A 44 -6.63 0.93 -11.05
N GLU A 45 -5.72 0.57 -10.16
CA GLU A 45 -5.46 1.30 -8.92
C GLU A 45 -4.85 2.71 -9.11
N ASN A 46 -4.43 3.06 -10.31
CA ASN A 46 -4.07 4.44 -10.67
C ASN A 46 -5.27 5.40 -10.70
N PHE A 47 -6.50 4.90 -10.80
CA PHE A 47 -7.73 5.69 -10.66
C PHE A 47 -8.13 5.96 -9.21
N GLN A 48 -7.39 5.43 -8.23
CA GLN A 48 -7.67 5.70 -6.83
C GLN A 48 -7.44 7.19 -6.49
N ILE A 49 -8.11 7.71 -5.47
CA ILE A 49 -8.12 9.12 -5.05
C ILE A 49 -6.71 9.74 -4.98
N THR A 50 -5.72 8.96 -4.57
CA THR A 50 -4.32 9.40 -4.47
C THR A 50 -3.44 8.86 -5.59
N GLY A 51 -4.03 8.38 -6.70
CA GLY A 51 -3.32 7.86 -7.85
C GLY A 51 -2.66 6.50 -7.65
N SER A 52 -2.94 5.79 -6.55
CA SER A 52 -2.41 4.45 -6.29
C SER A 52 -3.15 3.72 -5.18
N PHE A 53 -2.97 2.40 -5.12
CA PHE A 53 -3.54 1.52 -4.11
C PHE A 53 -3.14 1.86 -2.66
N LYS A 54 -2.08 2.63 -2.46
CA LYS A 54 -1.51 2.91 -1.13
C LYS A 54 -2.49 3.56 -0.16
N ILE A 55 -3.48 4.27 -0.66
CA ILE A 55 -4.52 4.90 0.16
C ILE A 55 -5.34 3.89 0.97
N ARG A 56 -5.54 2.68 0.44
CA ARG A 56 -6.30 1.61 1.08
C ARG A 56 -5.66 1.21 2.41
N GLY A 57 -4.35 0.89 2.38
CA GLY A 57 -3.60 0.55 3.58
C GLY A 57 -3.45 1.74 4.53
N ALA A 58 -3.14 2.93 4.01
CA ALA A 58 -3.00 4.14 4.82
C ALA A 58 -4.28 4.44 5.62
N LEU A 59 -5.46 4.40 4.98
CA LEU A 59 -6.75 4.58 5.67
C LEU A 59 -7.06 3.44 6.64
N SER A 60 -6.79 2.18 6.25
CA SER A 60 -7.01 1.02 7.11
C SER A 60 -6.22 1.12 8.42
N LYS A 61 -4.97 1.56 8.36
CA LYS A 61 -4.12 1.76 9.54
C LYS A 61 -4.55 3.00 10.33
N ILE A 62 -4.59 4.17 9.70
CA ILE A 62 -4.74 5.45 10.38
C ILE A 62 -6.10 5.59 11.06
N LYS A 63 -7.18 5.06 10.48
CA LYS A 63 -8.52 5.09 11.11
C LYS A 63 -8.62 4.29 12.41
N LYS A 64 -7.69 3.37 12.68
CA LYS A 64 -7.64 2.57 13.91
C LYS A 64 -6.82 3.22 15.03
N ILE A 65 -6.05 4.25 14.70
CA ILE A 65 -5.18 4.95 15.64
C ILE A 65 -5.99 6.07 16.32
N SER A 66 -5.67 6.34 17.60
CA SER A 66 -6.27 7.47 18.33
C SER A 66 -5.90 8.80 17.67
N LYS A 67 -6.87 9.72 17.55
CA LYS A 67 -6.66 11.04 16.92
C LYS A 67 -5.54 11.88 17.56
N ASN A 68 -5.28 11.66 18.83
CA ASN A 68 -4.24 12.40 19.56
C ASN A 68 -2.83 11.85 19.31
N THR A 69 -2.71 10.68 18.67
CA THR A 69 -1.42 10.07 18.36
C THR A 69 -0.76 10.83 17.20
N LYS A 70 0.47 11.27 17.39
CA LYS A 70 1.28 11.83 16.32
C LYS A 70 1.80 10.71 15.43
N LEU A 71 1.66 10.85 14.13
CA LEU A 71 2.06 9.85 13.15
C LEU A 71 3.35 10.26 12.46
N ILE A 72 4.16 9.28 12.09
CA ILE A 72 5.37 9.50 11.30
C ILE A 72 5.52 8.42 10.23
N THR A 73 5.98 8.81 9.05
CA THR A 73 6.39 7.88 7.98
C THR A 73 7.55 8.46 7.18
N ALA A 74 8.13 7.65 6.32
CA ALA A 74 9.15 8.10 5.36
C ALA A 74 8.80 7.58 3.96
N SER A 75 8.41 8.48 3.08
CA SER A 75 8.21 8.18 1.66
C SER A 75 7.96 9.45 0.86
N SER A 76 8.73 9.65 -0.19
CA SER A 76 8.49 10.71 -1.17
C SER A 76 7.54 10.31 -2.30
N GLY A 77 7.07 9.07 -2.31
CA GLY A 77 6.19 8.51 -3.35
C GLY A 77 4.76 8.30 -2.87
N ASN A 78 4.10 7.33 -3.50
CA ASN A 78 2.68 7.02 -3.32
C ASN A 78 2.28 6.77 -1.85
N HIS A 79 3.17 6.20 -1.02
CA HIS A 79 2.85 5.95 0.38
C HIS A 79 2.79 7.26 1.18
N GLY A 80 3.76 8.17 0.99
CA GLY A 80 3.75 9.48 1.66
C GLY A 80 2.52 10.31 1.29
N ILE A 81 2.15 10.33 0.01
CA ILE A 81 0.93 11.01 -0.48
C ILE A 81 -0.32 10.39 0.14
N ALA A 82 -0.42 9.05 0.14
CA ALA A 82 -1.56 8.33 0.70
C ALA A 82 -1.73 8.57 2.21
N CYS A 83 -0.63 8.52 2.98
CA CYS A 83 -0.64 8.81 4.41
C CYS A 83 -1.02 10.27 4.68
N SER A 84 -0.52 11.22 3.88
CA SER A 84 -0.83 12.65 4.03
C SER A 84 -2.31 12.93 3.77
N TYR A 85 -2.88 12.34 2.71
CA TYR A 85 -4.31 12.41 2.45
C TYR A 85 -5.13 11.78 3.58
N ALA A 86 -4.77 10.56 4.01
CA ALA A 86 -5.47 9.84 5.06
C ALA A 86 -5.44 10.61 6.39
N ALA A 87 -4.29 11.14 6.78
CA ALA A 87 -4.14 11.94 7.99
C ALA A 87 -5.01 13.21 7.94
N LYS A 88 -5.00 13.95 6.82
CA LYS A 88 -5.89 15.11 6.62
C LYS A 88 -7.36 14.73 6.76
N LYS A 89 -7.77 13.63 6.11
CA LYS A 89 -9.17 13.16 6.12
C LYS A 89 -9.65 12.71 7.50
N THR A 90 -8.76 12.16 8.31
CA THR A 90 -9.07 11.64 9.65
C THR A 90 -8.75 12.61 10.78
N GLY A 91 -8.10 13.75 10.48
CA GLY A 91 -7.74 14.78 11.47
C GLY A 91 -6.51 14.42 12.31
N HIS A 92 -5.61 13.54 11.81
CA HIS A 92 -4.36 13.20 12.50
C HIS A 92 -3.23 14.15 12.14
N ASN A 93 -2.30 14.32 13.08
CA ASN A 93 -1.04 15.01 12.86
C ASN A 93 0.00 14.05 12.28
N LEU A 94 0.36 14.23 11.02
CA LEU A 94 1.37 13.42 10.34
C LEU A 94 2.64 14.22 10.07
N THR A 95 3.77 13.59 10.31
CA THR A 95 5.10 14.03 9.88
C THR A 95 5.64 13.05 8.83
N VAL A 96 6.11 13.57 7.70
CA VAL A 96 6.77 12.77 6.66
C VAL A 96 8.24 13.14 6.59
N VAL A 97 9.12 12.16 6.75
CA VAL A 97 10.56 12.33 6.59
C VAL A 97 10.93 12.07 5.12
N LEU A 98 11.59 13.02 4.50
CA LEU A 98 11.97 12.98 3.08
C LEU A 98 13.48 13.15 2.91
N PRO A 99 14.07 12.55 1.87
CA PRO A 99 15.44 12.90 1.50
C PRO A 99 15.54 14.39 1.15
N GLU A 100 16.65 15.00 1.50
CA GLU A 100 16.89 16.43 1.22
C GLU A 100 16.81 16.77 -0.29
N LYS A 101 17.24 15.82 -1.14
CA LYS A 101 17.19 15.94 -2.61
C LYS A 101 15.85 15.49 -3.22
N VAL A 102 14.76 15.49 -2.46
CA VAL A 102 13.42 15.20 -3.00
C VAL A 102 13.02 16.21 -4.07
N SER A 103 12.36 15.78 -5.15
CA SER A 103 11.89 16.72 -6.17
C SER A 103 10.83 17.68 -5.60
N LYS A 104 10.85 18.92 -6.09
CA LYS A 104 9.92 19.98 -5.65
C LYS A 104 8.46 19.55 -5.79
N SER A 105 8.11 18.88 -6.89
CA SER A 105 6.74 18.38 -7.13
C SER A 105 6.27 17.39 -6.08
N LYS A 106 7.13 16.44 -5.67
CA LYS A 106 6.79 15.46 -4.62
C LYS A 106 6.66 16.11 -3.24
N LEU A 107 7.54 17.07 -2.94
CA LEU A 107 7.48 17.84 -1.70
C LEU A 107 6.18 18.65 -1.61
N GLU A 108 5.82 19.33 -2.68
CA GLU A 108 4.60 20.14 -2.75
C GLU A 108 3.34 19.28 -2.67
N ALA A 109 3.31 18.11 -3.32
CA ALA A 109 2.20 17.18 -3.24
C ALA A 109 1.93 16.72 -1.79
N ILE A 110 2.98 16.47 -1.00
CA ILE A 110 2.83 16.09 0.42
C ILE A 110 2.41 17.29 1.26
N LYS A 111 3.06 18.46 1.09
CA LYS A 111 2.75 19.69 1.83
C LYS A 111 1.34 20.20 1.56
N GLY A 112 0.80 20.00 0.37
CA GLY A 112 -0.57 20.39 -0.01
C GLY A 112 -1.68 19.76 0.84
N PHE A 113 -1.37 18.70 1.57
CA PHE A 113 -2.30 18.11 2.55
C PHE A 113 -2.16 18.70 3.95
N GLY A 114 -1.27 19.67 4.18
CA GLY A 114 -0.98 20.24 5.51
C GLY A 114 -0.02 19.39 6.34
N THR A 115 0.65 18.43 5.72
CA THR A 115 1.56 17.49 6.38
C THR A 115 2.87 18.18 6.78
N LYS A 116 3.35 17.93 8.00
CA LYS A 116 4.69 18.36 8.44
C LYS A 116 5.76 17.55 7.70
N VAL A 117 6.82 18.21 7.27
CA VAL A 117 7.93 17.57 6.55
C VAL A 117 9.23 17.81 7.30
N ILE A 118 10.01 16.75 7.45
CA ILE A 118 11.40 16.77 7.90
C ILE A 118 12.26 16.38 6.69
N LEU A 119 13.15 17.25 6.25
CA LEU A 119 14.17 16.91 5.27
C LEU A 119 15.36 16.29 5.98
N ASN A 120 15.83 15.16 5.48
CA ASN A 120 16.95 14.41 6.04
C ASN A 120 18.08 14.28 5.01
N PRO A 121 19.33 14.58 5.36
CA PRO A 121 20.46 14.36 4.46
C PRO A 121 20.55 12.90 4.01
N GLY A 122 20.93 12.70 2.75
CA GLY A 122 21.10 11.38 2.16
C GLY A 122 19.88 10.88 1.38
N ASP A 123 19.77 9.56 1.26
CA ASP A 123 18.78 8.87 0.44
C ASP A 123 17.47 8.53 1.20
N SER A 124 16.58 7.81 0.51
CA SER A 124 15.30 7.37 1.09
C SER A 124 15.47 6.38 2.24
N GLY A 125 16.53 5.57 2.25
CA GLY A 125 16.82 4.62 3.33
C GLY A 125 17.22 5.35 4.61
N LEU A 126 18.02 6.41 4.51
CA LEU A 126 18.39 7.25 5.65
C LEU A 126 17.18 8.04 6.18
N ALA A 127 16.30 8.51 5.30
CA ALA A 127 15.06 9.15 5.71
C ALA A 127 14.14 8.15 6.48
N GLU A 128 14.04 6.91 6.02
CA GLU A 128 13.28 5.87 6.72
C GLU A 128 13.91 5.54 8.08
N LYS A 129 15.22 5.36 8.15
CA LYS A 129 15.93 5.15 9.41
C LYS A 129 15.67 6.27 10.41
N LYS A 130 15.70 7.53 9.96
CA LYS A 130 15.37 8.70 10.79
C LYS A 130 13.94 8.64 11.33
N ALA A 131 12.95 8.33 10.47
CA ALA A 131 11.56 8.22 10.88
C ALA A 131 11.36 7.11 11.94
N ARG A 132 12.00 5.95 11.75
CA ARG A 132 11.95 4.85 12.72
C ARG A 132 12.61 5.22 14.05
N LEU A 133 13.74 5.90 14.04
CA LEU A 133 14.39 6.40 15.26
C LEU A 133 13.49 7.38 16.02
N LEU A 134 12.84 8.30 15.32
CA LEU A 134 11.90 9.23 15.96
C LEU A 134 10.69 8.49 16.54
N ALA A 135 10.19 7.46 15.89
CA ALA A 135 9.11 6.65 16.44
C ALA A 135 9.53 5.87 17.71
N GLN A 136 10.78 5.42 17.79
CA GLN A 136 11.31 4.72 18.99
C GLN A 136 11.36 5.59 20.24
N THR A 137 11.30 6.92 20.12
CA THR A 137 11.21 7.81 21.29
C THR A 137 9.85 7.73 22.01
N GLY A 138 8.85 7.07 21.39
CA GLY A 138 7.48 7.01 21.92
C GLY A 138 6.61 8.23 21.58
N GLU A 139 7.16 9.24 20.90
CA GLU A 139 6.40 10.43 20.52
C GLU A 139 5.50 10.20 19.30
N PHE A 140 5.89 9.26 18.43
CA PHE A 140 5.21 9.00 17.16
C PHE A 140 4.87 7.53 16.97
N GLU A 141 3.73 7.26 16.34
CA GLU A 141 3.42 5.95 15.74
C GLU A 141 3.97 5.91 14.32
N TYR A 142 4.81 4.93 14.00
CA TYR A 142 5.36 4.75 12.66
C TYR A 142 4.38 4.05 11.72
N ILE A 143 4.09 4.68 10.58
CA ILE A 143 3.25 4.09 9.54
C ILE A 143 4.15 3.45 8.49
N SER A 144 4.22 2.12 8.51
CA SER A 144 5.03 1.34 7.57
C SER A 144 4.44 1.36 6.16
N PRO A 145 5.24 1.44 5.08
CA PRO A 145 4.74 1.39 3.72
C PRO A 145 4.26 0.01 3.25
N TYR A 146 4.58 -1.09 3.96
CA TYR A 146 4.26 -2.47 3.56
C TYR A 146 4.26 -3.49 4.69
N ASN A 147 5.07 -3.32 5.74
CA ASN A 147 5.25 -4.31 6.82
C ASN A 147 4.45 -3.92 8.06
N ASP A 148 3.13 -3.98 7.95
CA ASP A 148 2.15 -3.74 9.00
C ASP A 148 0.85 -4.46 8.62
N TYR A 149 0.26 -5.19 9.55
CA TYR A 149 -0.93 -6.00 9.28
C TYR A 149 -2.14 -5.17 8.85
N ASP A 150 -2.32 -3.96 9.37
CA ASP A 150 -3.42 -3.09 8.97
C ASP A 150 -3.20 -2.49 7.59
N ILE A 151 -1.95 -2.16 7.25
CA ILE A 151 -1.57 -1.76 5.89
C ILE A 151 -1.83 -2.90 4.91
N ILE A 152 -1.36 -4.11 5.21
CA ILE A 152 -1.55 -5.30 4.38
C ILE A 152 -3.04 -5.60 4.19
N ALA A 153 -3.82 -5.56 5.26
CA ALA A 153 -5.26 -5.79 5.23
C ALA A 153 -6.00 -4.75 4.38
N GLY A 154 -5.59 -3.48 4.44
CA GLY A 154 -6.12 -2.44 3.56
C GLY A 154 -5.88 -2.73 2.09
N GLN A 155 -4.67 -3.22 1.72
CA GLN A 155 -4.36 -3.64 0.35
C GLN A 155 -5.17 -4.86 -0.07
N GLY A 156 -5.46 -5.76 0.88
CA GLY A 156 -6.30 -6.95 0.65
C GLY A 156 -7.71 -6.63 0.18
N THR A 157 -8.22 -5.43 0.42
CA THR A 157 -9.54 -5.01 -0.05
C THR A 157 -9.69 -5.07 -1.56
N ILE A 158 -8.58 -4.98 -2.31
CA ILE A 158 -8.56 -5.17 -3.77
C ILE A 158 -8.96 -6.61 -4.13
N GLY A 159 -8.57 -7.60 -3.32
CA GLY A 159 -8.92 -8.99 -3.56
C GLY A 159 -10.44 -9.22 -3.57
N PHE A 160 -11.18 -8.59 -2.66
CA PHE A 160 -12.64 -8.65 -2.66
C PHE A 160 -13.25 -8.00 -3.90
N GLU A 161 -12.73 -6.83 -4.31
CA GLU A 161 -13.20 -6.16 -5.52
C GLU A 161 -12.95 -7.01 -6.77
N LEU A 162 -11.81 -7.70 -6.86
CA LEU A 162 -11.52 -8.61 -7.96
C LEU A 162 -12.50 -9.78 -8.00
N LEU A 163 -12.78 -10.42 -6.85
CA LEU A 163 -13.74 -11.54 -6.77
C LEU A 163 -15.17 -11.11 -7.11
N GLU A 164 -15.54 -9.85 -6.89
CA GLU A 164 -16.85 -9.31 -7.26
C GLU A 164 -16.94 -8.89 -8.73
N GLN A 165 -15.84 -8.41 -9.30
CA GLN A 165 -15.81 -7.87 -10.65
C GLN A 165 -15.56 -8.93 -11.73
N LEU A 166 -14.96 -10.06 -11.37
CA LEU A 166 -14.62 -11.15 -12.29
C LEU A 166 -15.19 -12.48 -11.80
N PRO A 167 -15.96 -13.21 -12.63
CA PRO A 167 -16.62 -14.44 -12.21
C PRO A 167 -15.62 -15.59 -11.96
N ASN A 168 -14.53 -15.64 -12.73
CA ASN A 168 -13.47 -16.63 -12.63
C ASN A 168 -12.12 -15.97 -12.78
N ILE A 169 -11.15 -16.35 -11.95
CA ILE A 169 -9.79 -15.83 -11.98
C ILE A 169 -8.82 -17.00 -11.88
N ASP A 170 -8.11 -17.31 -12.96
CA ASP A 170 -7.09 -18.36 -12.94
C ASP A 170 -5.78 -17.87 -12.33
N ASN A 171 -5.37 -16.65 -12.70
CA ASN A 171 -4.10 -16.07 -12.30
C ASN A 171 -4.25 -14.61 -11.92
N VAL A 172 -3.58 -14.19 -10.83
CA VAL A 172 -3.45 -12.77 -10.44
C VAL A 172 -1.98 -12.40 -10.44
N TYR A 173 -1.61 -11.49 -11.33
CA TYR A 173 -0.26 -10.94 -11.42
C TYR A 173 -0.19 -9.67 -10.57
N ILE A 174 0.73 -9.64 -9.60
CA ILE A 174 0.82 -8.55 -8.63
C ILE A 174 2.25 -8.03 -8.58
N SER A 175 2.43 -6.73 -8.78
CA SER A 175 3.75 -6.10 -8.61
C SER A 175 4.24 -6.26 -7.17
N MET A 176 5.46 -6.76 -7.01
CA MET A 176 6.06 -7.08 -5.73
C MET A 176 7.31 -6.22 -5.49
N GLY A 177 7.19 -5.34 -4.48
CA GLY A 177 8.32 -4.66 -3.86
C GLY A 177 8.47 -5.15 -2.42
N GLY A 178 8.03 -4.37 -1.44
CA GLY A 178 8.04 -4.75 -0.01
C GLY A 178 6.99 -5.79 0.43
N GLY A 179 6.27 -6.42 -0.49
CA GLY A 179 5.38 -7.55 -0.22
C GLY A 179 3.97 -7.23 0.26
N GLY A 180 3.69 -6.02 0.77
CA GLY A 180 2.40 -5.71 1.40
C GLY A 180 1.19 -5.84 0.47
N LEU A 181 1.32 -5.51 -0.83
CA LEU A 181 0.24 -5.64 -1.81
C LEU A 181 -0.08 -7.11 -2.08
N ILE A 182 0.93 -7.89 -2.43
CA ILE A 182 0.75 -9.31 -2.77
C ILE A 182 0.28 -10.12 -1.56
N SER A 183 0.76 -9.81 -0.35
CA SER A 183 0.31 -10.48 0.88
C SER A 183 -1.15 -10.20 1.17
N GLY A 184 -1.60 -8.95 1.00
CA GLY A 184 -3.00 -8.57 1.20
C GLY A 184 -3.93 -9.21 0.17
N ILE A 185 -3.72 -8.96 -1.11
CA ILE A 185 -4.54 -9.52 -2.20
C ILE A 185 -4.49 -11.05 -2.18
N GLY A 186 -3.27 -11.61 -2.07
CA GLY A 186 -3.06 -13.05 -2.09
C GLY A 186 -3.78 -13.77 -0.95
N SER A 187 -3.80 -13.18 0.26
CA SER A 187 -4.54 -13.77 1.40
C SER A 187 -6.04 -13.83 1.13
N VAL A 188 -6.64 -12.78 0.61
CA VAL A 188 -8.08 -12.75 0.28
C VAL A 188 -8.40 -13.72 -0.84
N ILE A 189 -7.66 -13.68 -1.93
CA ILE A 189 -7.90 -14.57 -3.08
C ILE A 189 -7.72 -16.04 -2.65
N LYS A 190 -6.63 -16.39 -1.97
CA LYS A 190 -6.38 -17.76 -1.53
C LYS A 190 -7.39 -18.29 -0.53
N TYR A 191 -7.96 -17.41 0.29
CA TYR A 191 -9.01 -17.78 1.23
C TYR A 191 -10.35 -18.12 0.55
N HIS A 192 -10.73 -17.35 -0.49
CA HIS A 192 -12.02 -17.51 -1.17
C HIS A 192 -11.94 -18.32 -2.47
N SER A 193 -10.80 -18.32 -3.15
CA SER A 193 -10.54 -19.06 -4.38
C SER A 193 -9.17 -19.75 -4.32
N PRO A 194 -9.05 -20.88 -3.62
CA PRO A 194 -7.76 -21.55 -3.37
C PRO A 194 -7.01 -21.99 -4.63
N THR A 195 -7.73 -22.26 -5.71
CA THR A 195 -7.18 -22.69 -7.01
C THR A 195 -6.52 -21.57 -7.79
N THR A 196 -6.95 -20.32 -7.59
CA THR A 196 -6.36 -19.16 -8.26
C THR A 196 -4.87 -19.03 -7.95
N LYS A 197 -4.04 -18.88 -8.97
CA LYS A 197 -2.59 -18.70 -8.80
C LYS A 197 -2.25 -17.24 -8.52
N ILE A 198 -1.40 -17.00 -7.53
CA ILE A 198 -0.86 -15.67 -7.23
C ILE A 198 0.56 -15.61 -7.73
N ILE A 199 0.84 -14.66 -8.62
CA ILE A 199 2.12 -14.51 -9.30
C ILE A 199 2.70 -13.14 -8.95
N GLY A 200 3.79 -13.13 -8.19
CA GLY A 200 4.54 -11.91 -7.89
C GLY A 200 5.40 -11.50 -9.07
N VAL A 201 5.28 -10.23 -9.48
CA VAL A 201 6.12 -9.65 -10.55
C VAL A 201 7.04 -8.61 -9.93
N SER A 202 8.33 -8.86 -9.96
CA SER A 202 9.37 -7.92 -9.52
C SER A 202 10.25 -7.51 -10.69
N VAL A 203 10.70 -6.25 -10.69
CA VAL A 203 11.77 -5.81 -11.59
C VAL A 203 13.07 -6.29 -10.97
N GLN A 204 13.74 -7.23 -11.61
CA GLN A 204 15.11 -7.58 -11.27
C GLN A 204 16.02 -6.46 -11.80
N LEU A 205 16.25 -5.44 -10.98
CA LEU A 205 17.38 -4.56 -11.20
C LEU A 205 18.62 -5.39 -10.87
N ILE A 206 19.45 -5.66 -11.87
CA ILE A 206 20.82 -6.13 -11.66
C ILE A 206 21.58 -4.92 -11.09
N LEU A 207 21.37 -4.67 -9.81
CA LEU A 207 22.25 -3.82 -9.03
C LEU A 207 23.30 -4.75 -8.46
N GLU A 208 24.54 -4.59 -8.88
CA GLU A 208 25.71 -5.34 -8.41
C GLU A 208 25.93 -5.30 -6.89
N HIS A 209 25.02 -4.67 -6.14
CA HIS A 209 25.14 -4.38 -4.70
C HIS A 209 23.88 -4.70 -3.88
N TRP A 210 23.00 -5.60 -4.34
CA TRP A 210 21.92 -6.07 -3.48
C TRP A 210 22.41 -7.24 -2.63
N PRO A 211 22.41 -7.16 -1.29
CA PRO A 211 22.78 -8.32 -0.48
C PRO A 211 21.80 -9.47 -0.74
N PRO A 212 22.28 -10.73 -0.79
CA PRO A 212 21.39 -11.87 -0.98
C PRO A 212 20.33 -11.88 0.12
N VAL A 213 19.08 -11.97 -0.29
CA VAL A 213 17.98 -12.21 0.64
C VAL A 213 18.23 -13.58 1.24
N LEU A 214 18.44 -13.61 2.56
CA LEU A 214 18.63 -14.85 3.32
C LEU A 214 17.45 -15.81 3.04
N ASN A 215 17.82 -17.04 2.66
CA ASN A 215 16.94 -18.20 2.50
C ASN A 215 16.20 -18.54 3.79
#